data_b76b696c3782c7fb2fac79237f740c90
#
_entry.id   b76b696c3782c7fb2fac79237f740c90
#
_cell.length_a   1.000
_cell.length_b   1.000
_cell.length_c   1.000
_cell.angle_alpha   90.00
_cell.angle_beta   90.00
_cell.angle_gamma   90.00
#
_symmetry.space_group_name_H-M   'P 1'
#
loop_
_entity.id
_entity.type
_entity.pdbx_description
1 polymer ?
#
loop_
_entity_poly.entity_id
_entity_poly.type
_entity_poly.pdbx_seq_one_letter_code
_entity_poly.pdbx_strand_id
1 'polypeptide(L)'
;NIVRLPSKDFPQIDALCTIIGRVIRKYPEVEKRTAFVRYPRNNEITAAFCARADVRMIWGGDNTIAMVKALPASPRCVDVAFADRYSLALLDGKAVLKAKDTQLQRLVENFYNDTFLMDQNACSSPQVLLWQHDDEAGRERFWNAVDSYARKKYILQDAVAVDKYTALCEEAISNLALKSATRKTNLIYRVELKTLTSDLMEHRGHGGFFYEYSLKNWEELFSVVTEKFQTVTCFGVDKEAFCEAVVAARLRGIDRIVPVGKAMDIGVFWDGHDLVRELSRIVKAN
;
A
#
# COMPACT_ATOMS: atom_id res chain seq x y z
N ASN A 1 8.45 -17.63 -18.26
CA ASN A 1 7.54 -16.80 -17.45
C ASN A 1 6.25 -16.55 -18.23
N ILE A 2 5.10 -16.71 -17.57
CA ILE A 2 3.78 -16.38 -18.15
C ILE A 2 3.16 -15.30 -17.29
N VAL A 3 2.87 -14.15 -17.90
CA VAL A 3 2.22 -13.02 -17.23
C VAL A 3 0.78 -12.94 -17.73
N ARG A 4 -0.17 -13.22 -16.84
CA ARG A 4 -1.59 -13.07 -17.15
C ARG A 4 -2.01 -11.60 -17.01
N LEU A 5 -2.48 -11.04 -18.11
CA LEU A 5 -3.04 -9.68 -18.14
C LEU A 5 -4.49 -9.68 -17.66
N PRO A 6 -5.01 -8.51 -17.20
CA PRO A 6 -6.43 -8.34 -16.93
C PRO A 6 -7.29 -8.77 -18.16
N SER A 7 -8.45 -9.38 -17.91
CA SER A 7 -9.37 -9.79 -18.96
C SER A 7 -10.07 -8.61 -19.64
N LYS A 8 -10.19 -7.46 -18.94
CA LYS A 8 -10.64 -6.19 -19.52
C LYS A 8 -9.46 -5.48 -20.19
N ASP A 9 -9.76 -4.76 -21.26
CA ASP A 9 -8.76 -3.95 -21.95
C ASP A 9 -8.51 -2.66 -21.17
N PHE A 10 -7.24 -2.41 -20.90
CA PHE A 10 -6.74 -1.18 -20.30
C PHE A 10 -5.61 -0.64 -21.20
N PRO A 11 -5.80 0.49 -21.88
CA PRO A 11 -4.79 1.07 -22.79
C PRO A 11 -3.42 1.25 -22.13
N GLN A 12 -3.38 1.55 -20.84
CA GLN A 12 -2.13 1.70 -20.06
C GLN A 12 -1.37 0.36 -19.97
N ILE A 13 -2.07 -0.75 -19.75
CA ILE A 13 -1.48 -2.09 -19.70
C ILE A 13 -0.91 -2.48 -21.07
N ASP A 14 -1.63 -2.19 -22.15
CA ASP A 14 -1.17 -2.48 -23.51
C ASP A 14 0.06 -1.64 -23.89
N ALA A 15 0.10 -0.37 -23.47
CA ALA A 15 1.28 0.48 -23.63
C ALA A 15 2.49 -0.08 -22.86
N LEU A 16 2.30 -0.50 -21.60
CA LEU A 16 3.35 -1.14 -20.80
C LEU A 16 3.85 -2.43 -21.45
N CYS A 17 2.96 -3.32 -21.88
CA CYS A 17 3.33 -4.55 -22.57
C CYS A 17 4.13 -4.27 -23.85
N THR A 18 3.75 -3.23 -24.60
CA THR A 18 4.48 -2.79 -25.79
C THR A 18 5.90 -2.32 -25.45
N ILE A 19 6.05 -1.51 -24.38
CA ILE A 19 7.36 -1.02 -23.94
C ILE A 19 8.22 -2.18 -23.44
N ILE A 20 7.67 -3.04 -22.58
CA ILE A 20 8.37 -4.21 -22.06
C ILE A 20 8.80 -5.12 -23.21
N GLY A 21 7.90 -5.38 -24.18
CA GLY A 21 8.21 -6.17 -25.37
C GLY A 21 9.35 -5.60 -26.22
N ARG A 22 9.47 -4.26 -26.31
CA ARG A 22 10.62 -3.62 -26.97
C ARG A 22 11.93 -3.80 -26.19
N VAL A 23 11.86 -3.79 -24.87
CA VAL A 23 13.03 -3.96 -24.01
C VAL A 23 13.52 -5.41 -24.03
N ILE A 24 12.64 -6.39 -23.81
CA ILE A 24 13.02 -7.80 -23.77
C ILE A 24 13.56 -8.33 -25.08
N ARG A 25 13.16 -7.78 -26.23
CA ARG A 25 13.77 -8.12 -27.54
C ARG A 25 15.28 -7.88 -27.62
N LYS A 26 15.82 -7.00 -26.76
CA LYS A 26 17.27 -6.82 -26.65
C LYS A 26 17.96 -7.96 -25.89
N TYR A 27 17.18 -8.86 -25.28
CA TYR A 27 17.65 -9.97 -24.48
C TYR A 27 17.01 -11.28 -24.96
N PRO A 28 17.54 -11.94 -26.00
CA PRO A 28 16.91 -13.10 -26.65
C PRO A 28 16.54 -14.25 -25.71
N GLU A 29 17.30 -14.48 -24.67
CA GLU A 29 17.03 -15.52 -23.70
C GLU A 29 15.85 -15.17 -22.75
N VAL A 30 15.59 -13.89 -22.53
CA VAL A 30 14.43 -13.41 -21.78
C VAL A 30 13.20 -13.46 -22.68
N GLU A 31 13.31 -13.00 -23.94
CA GLU A 31 12.22 -12.98 -24.90
C GLU A 31 11.63 -14.38 -25.11
N LYS A 32 12.49 -15.38 -25.39
CA LYS A 32 12.08 -16.79 -25.59
C LYS A 32 11.35 -17.40 -24.40
N ARG A 33 11.54 -16.84 -23.20
CA ARG A 33 11.04 -17.39 -21.93
C ARG A 33 9.96 -16.54 -21.29
N THR A 34 9.43 -15.52 -21.98
CA THR A 34 8.42 -14.61 -21.43
C THR A 34 7.25 -14.47 -22.40
N ALA A 35 6.05 -14.72 -21.89
CA ALA A 35 4.80 -14.55 -22.63
C ALA A 35 3.81 -13.72 -21.81
N PHE A 36 3.19 -12.75 -22.47
CA PHE A 36 2.03 -12.04 -21.95
C PHE A 36 0.79 -12.69 -22.53
N VAL A 37 -0.14 -13.11 -21.68
CA VAL A 37 -1.36 -13.80 -22.09
C VAL A 37 -2.60 -13.06 -21.60
N ARG A 38 -3.61 -12.94 -22.43
CA ARG A 38 -4.91 -12.40 -22.08
C ARG A 38 -5.99 -13.41 -22.45
N TYR A 39 -6.85 -13.73 -21.53
CA TYR A 39 -8.00 -14.59 -21.73
C TYR A 39 -9.14 -14.18 -20.78
N PRO A 40 -10.41 -14.43 -21.17
CA PRO A 40 -11.55 -14.20 -20.28
C PRO A 40 -11.41 -15.06 -19.01
N ARG A 41 -12.16 -14.72 -17.98
CA ARG A 41 -12.13 -15.48 -16.73
C ARG A 41 -12.46 -16.95 -17.01
N ASN A 42 -11.44 -17.81 -16.96
CA ASN A 42 -11.54 -19.23 -17.25
C ASN A 42 -10.63 -20.01 -16.29
N ASN A 43 -11.25 -20.83 -15.46
CA ASN A 43 -10.53 -21.59 -14.43
C ASN A 43 -9.74 -22.77 -15.04
N GLU A 44 -10.17 -23.36 -16.14
CA GLU A 44 -9.46 -24.48 -16.81
C GLU A 44 -8.12 -24.00 -17.38
N ILE A 45 -8.13 -22.86 -18.10
CA ILE A 45 -6.90 -22.28 -18.63
C ILE A 45 -5.96 -21.91 -17.48
N THR A 46 -6.49 -21.27 -16.42
CA THR A 46 -5.69 -20.89 -15.26
C THR A 46 -5.11 -22.13 -14.57
N ALA A 47 -5.91 -23.20 -14.38
CA ALA A 47 -5.46 -24.46 -13.81
C ALA A 47 -4.37 -25.14 -14.64
N ALA A 48 -4.49 -25.10 -15.98
CA ALA A 48 -3.48 -25.65 -16.89
C ALA A 48 -2.12 -24.96 -16.76
N PHE A 49 -2.11 -23.64 -16.54
CA PHE A 49 -0.88 -22.90 -16.23
C PHE A 49 -0.37 -23.23 -14.82
N CYS A 50 -1.24 -23.22 -13.83
CA CYS A 50 -0.89 -23.53 -12.43
C CYS A 50 -0.25 -24.90 -12.29
N ALA A 51 -0.78 -25.92 -12.97
CA ALA A 51 -0.27 -27.29 -12.93
C ALA A 51 1.17 -27.44 -13.46
N ARG A 52 1.64 -26.50 -14.26
CA ARG A 52 2.98 -26.49 -14.88
C ARG A 52 3.95 -25.51 -14.24
N ALA A 53 3.46 -24.67 -13.33
CA ALA A 53 4.27 -23.61 -12.72
C ALA A 53 5.19 -24.19 -11.63
N ASP A 54 6.45 -23.75 -11.60
CA ASP A 54 7.35 -23.95 -10.47
C ASP A 54 7.07 -22.94 -9.36
N VAL A 55 6.65 -21.71 -9.75
CA VAL A 55 6.24 -20.64 -8.84
C VAL A 55 4.97 -19.98 -9.37
N ARG A 56 3.98 -19.79 -8.50
CA ARG A 56 2.80 -18.98 -8.80
C ARG A 56 2.89 -17.67 -8.03
N MET A 57 3.07 -16.57 -8.75
CA MET A 57 3.02 -15.24 -8.17
C MET A 57 1.59 -14.71 -8.30
N ILE A 58 0.89 -14.54 -7.17
CA ILE A 58 -0.55 -14.27 -7.14
C ILE A 58 -0.78 -12.89 -6.53
N TRP A 59 -1.34 -11.98 -7.32
CA TRP A 59 -1.75 -10.66 -6.88
C TRP A 59 -3.26 -10.56 -6.85
N GLY A 60 -3.83 -10.19 -5.69
CA GLY A 60 -5.28 -10.04 -5.57
C GLY A 60 -5.78 -10.03 -4.13
N GLY A 61 -7.07 -9.82 -3.95
CA GLY A 61 -7.71 -9.96 -2.64
C GLY A 61 -7.71 -11.42 -2.15
N ASP A 62 -7.94 -11.60 -0.85
CA ASP A 62 -7.86 -12.89 -0.15
C ASP A 62 -8.63 -14.01 -0.86
N ASN A 63 -9.85 -13.71 -1.36
CA ASN A 63 -10.67 -14.67 -2.12
C ASN A 63 -10.01 -15.12 -3.43
N THR A 64 -9.36 -14.19 -4.16
CA THR A 64 -8.66 -14.52 -5.41
C THR A 64 -7.47 -15.41 -5.12
N ILE A 65 -6.72 -15.10 -4.06
CA ILE A 65 -5.56 -15.89 -3.65
C ILE A 65 -6.00 -17.29 -3.24
N ALA A 66 -7.03 -17.41 -2.40
CA ALA A 66 -7.57 -18.71 -1.99
C ALA A 66 -8.04 -19.55 -3.20
N MET A 67 -8.74 -18.91 -4.16
CA MET A 67 -9.20 -19.58 -5.39
C MET A 67 -8.02 -20.11 -6.22
N VAL A 68 -6.98 -19.31 -6.43
CA VAL A 68 -5.81 -19.74 -7.23
C VAL A 68 -4.99 -20.81 -6.50
N LYS A 69 -4.83 -20.68 -5.19
CA LYS A 69 -4.14 -21.69 -4.37
C LYS A 69 -4.84 -23.05 -4.38
N ALA A 70 -6.17 -23.07 -4.49
CA ALA A 70 -6.95 -24.29 -4.60
C ALA A 70 -6.82 -25.00 -5.96
N LEU A 71 -6.27 -24.34 -6.99
CA LEU A 71 -6.04 -24.98 -8.29
C LEU A 71 -4.88 -25.99 -8.21
N PRO A 72 -4.93 -27.08 -9.02
CA PRO A 72 -3.86 -28.06 -9.07
C PRO A 72 -2.48 -27.43 -9.34
N ALA A 73 -1.49 -27.86 -8.60
CA ALA A 73 -0.10 -27.44 -8.77
C ALA A 73 0.85 -28.60 -8.53
N SER A 74 2.08 -28.51 -9.03
CA SER A 74 3.14 -29.45 -8.70
C SER A 74 3.39 -29.43 -7.18
N PRO A 75 3.68 -30.59 -6.52
CA PRO A 75 4.04 -30.64 -5.11
C PRO A 75 5.23 -29.75 -4.72
N ARG A 76 6.06 -29.36 -5.68
CA ARG A 76 7.22 -28.47 -5.47
C ARG A 76 6.94 -27.01 -5.85
N CYS A 77 5.73 -26.72 -6.30
CA CYS A 77 5.35 -25.34 -6.65
C CYS A 77 5.32 -24.45 -5.40
N VAL A 78 5.89 -23.28 -5.53
CA VAL A 78 5.88 -22.26 -4.47
C VAL A 78 4.83 -21.20 -4.80
N ASP A 79 4.04 -20.80 -3.81
CA ASP A 79 3.07 -19.70 -3.93
C ASP A 79 3.61 -18.45 -3.26
N VAL A 80 3.85 -17.41 -4.07
CA VAL A 80 4.19 -16.05 -3.62
C VAL A 80 2.92 -15.21 -3.76
N ALA A 81 2.30 -14.87 -2.64
CA ALA A 81 0.99 -14.24 -2.62
C ALA A 81 1.06 -12.81 -2.10
N PHE A 82 0.55 -11.87 -2.89
CA PHE A 82 0.39 -10.46 -2.54
C PHE A 82 -1.09 -10.20 -2.29
N ALA A 83 -1.49 -10.39 -1.02
CA ALA A 83 -2.85 -10.26 -0.57
C ALA A 83 -3.25 -8.80 -0.36
N ASP A 84 -4.50 -8.58 0.06
CA ASP A 84 -4.95 -7.29 0.53
C ASP A 84 -4.17 -6.88 1.79
N ARG A 85 -3.65 -5.65 1.79
CA ARG A 85 -2.80 -5.11 2.86
C ARG A 85 -3.29 -3.74 3.32
N TYR A 86 -2.83 -3.34 4.49
CA TYR A 86 -3.10 -2.06 5.11
C TYR A 86 -1.78 -1.33 5.41
N SER A 87 -1.70 -0.06 5.06
CA SER A 87 -0.49 0.74 5.26
C SER A 87 -0.80 2.04 6.00
N LEU A 88 0.20 2.60 6.65
CA LEU A 88 0.05 3.79 7.47
C LEU A 88 1.24 4.75 7.32
N ALA A 89 1.04 5.98 7.76
CA ALA A 89 2.10 6.97 7.90
C ALA A 89 2.34 7.25 9.39
N LEU A 90 3.59 7.26 9.81
CA LEU A 90 4.04 7.64 11.15
C LEU A 90 4.82 8.95 11.06
N LEU A 91 4.23 10.02 11.53
CA LEU A 91 4.76 11.37 11.42
C LEU A 91 5.05 11.97 12.80
N ASP A 92 6.19 12.63 12.94
CA ASP A 92 6.49 13.41 14.14
C ASP A 92 5.95 14.84 13.99
N GLY A 93 4.94 15.19 14.80
CA GLY A 93 4.27 16.50 14.74
C GLY A 93 5.22 17.65 14.99
N LYS A 94 6.14 17.51 15.96
CA LYS A 94 7.15 18.53 16.26
C LYS A 94 8.18 18.68 15.13
N ALA A 95 8.57 17.56 14.50
CA ALA A 95 9.48 17.61 13.35
C ALA A 95 8.82 18.30 12.15
N VAL A 96 7.54 18.05 11.91
CA VAL A 96 6.77 18.77 10.87
C VAL A 96 6.69 20.27 11.17
N LEU A 97 6.42 20.64 12.42
CA LEU A 97 6.38 22.05 12.82
C LEU A 97 7.72 22.77 12.58
N LYS A 98 8.83 22.10 12.90
CA LYS A 98 10.19 22.66 12.76
C LYS A 98 10.76 22.57 11.34
N ALA A 99 10.13 21.83 10.45
CA ALA A 99 10.61 21.64 9.09
C ALA A 99 10.70 22.99 8.34
N LYS A 100 11.81 23.22 7.62
CA LYS A 100 11.92 24.36 6.72
C LYS A 100 10.89 24.23 5.59
N ASP A 101 10.49 25.33 4.98
CA ASP A 101 9.46 25.30 3.92
C ASP A 101 9.83 24.36 2.76
N THR A 102 11.09 24.33 2.37
CA THR A 102 11.58 23.39 1.34
C THR A 102 11.47 21.93 1.75
N GLN A 103 11.65 21.62 3.03
CA GLN A 103 11.48 20.27 3.56
C GLN A 103 10.00 19.89 3.63
N LEU A 104 9.15 20.82 4.07
CA LEU A 104 7.70 20.62 4.09
C LEU A 104 7.16 20.45 2.68
N GLN A 105 7.57 21.24 1.71
CA GLN A 105 7.16 21.07 0.31
C GLN A 105 7.52 19.69 -0.23
N ARG A 106 8.75 19.23 0.04
CA ARG A 106 9.18 17.87 -0.35
C ARG A 106 8.40 16.78 0.37
N LEU A 107 8.13 16.94 1.66
CA LEU A 107 7.30 16.02 2.43
C LEU A 107 5.90 15.90 1.82
N VAL A 108 5.28 17.02 1.51
CA VAL A 108 3.93 17.07 0.93
C VAL A 108 3.88 16.47 -0.48
N GLU A 109 4.86 16.76 -1.33
CA GLU A 109 4.98 16.15 -2.65
C GLU A 109 5.14 14.62 -2.54
N ASN A 110 6.00 14.17 -1.65
CA ASN A 110 6.24 12.77 -1.36
C ASN A 110 4.97 12.07 -0.81
N PHE A 111 4.27 12.71 0.11
CA PHE A 111 3.01 12.18 0.64
C PHE A 111 1.91 12.11 -0.43
N TYR A 112 1.84 13.10 -1.31
CA TYR A 112 0.96 13.07 -2.47
C TYR A 112 1.25 11.87 -3.38
N ASN A 113 2.53 11.58 -3.64
CA ASN A 113 2.94 10.45 -4.46
C ASN A 113 2.57 9.11 -3.80
N ASP A 114 2.68 9.00 -2.48
CA ASP A 114 2.31 7.79 -1.73
C ASP A 114 0.78 7.56 -1.65
N THR A 115 -0.02 8.62 -1.88
CA THR A 115 -1.48 8.58 -1.64
C THR A 115 -2.29 8.94 -2.88
N PHE A 116 -2.36 10.22 -3.23
CA PHE A 116 -3.25 10.75 -4.28
C PHE A 116 -2.93 10.24 -5.69
N LEU A 117 -1.66 9.93 -5.98
CA LEU A 117 -1.24 9.48 -7.31
C LEU A 117 -1.96 8.19 -7.75
N MET A 118 -2.35 7.35 -6.81
CA MET A 118 -3.09 6.11 -7.02
C MET A 118 -4.48 6.14 -6.36
N ASP A 119 -5.05 7.33 -6.18
CA ASP A 119 -6.34 7.52 -5.49
C ASP A 119 -6.41 6.82 -4.12
N GLN A 120 -5.25 6.66 -3.46
CA GLN A 120 -5.11 5.95 -2.18
C GLN A 120 -5.47 4.44 -2.24
N ASN A 121 -5.58 3.85 -3.44
CA ASN A 121 -6.00 2.47 -3.64
C ASN A 121 -4.84 1.46 -3.64
N ALA A 122 -3.59 1.89 -3.63
CA ALA A 122 -2.48 0.96 -3.53
C ALA A 122 -2.42 0.35 -2.11
N CYS A 123 -2.08 -0.93 -2.00
CA CYS A 123 -1.92 -1.61 -0.71
C CYS A 123 -0.87 -0.97 0.19
N SER A 124 0.12 -0.29 -0.42
CA SER A 124 1.16 0.47 0.29
C SER A 124 0.79 1.93 0.54
N SER A 125 -0.36 2.43 0.04
CA SER A 125 -0.82 3.79 0.32
C SER A 125 -1.27 3.93 1.77
N PRO A 126 -0.78 4.93 2.52
CA PRO A 126 -1.23 5.19 3.88
C PRO A 126 -2.72 5.47 3.97
N GLN A 127 -3.40 4.74 4.85
CA GLN A 127 -4.83 4.91 5.18
C GLN A 127 -5.01 5.72 6.46
N VAL A 128 -4.13 5.51 7.43
CA VAL A 128 -4.12 6.23 8.71
C VAL A 128 -2.79 6.95 8.90
N LEU A 129 -2.86 8.17 9.44
CA LEU A 129 -1.71 8.93 9.90
C LEU A 129 -1.63 8.85 11.42
N LEU A 130 -0.52 8.33 11.92
CA LEU A 130 -0.21 8.28 13.33
C LEU A 130 0.74 9.44 13.66
N TRP A 131 0.33 10.31 14.58
CA TRP A 131 1.10 11.47 15.00
C TRP A 131 1.88 11.16 16.29
N GLN A 132 3.18 10.94 16.16
CA GLN A 132 4.08 10.88 17.29
C GLN A 132 4.46 12.30 17.73
N HIS A 133 4.64 12.53 19.02
CA HIS A 133 4.89 13.88 19.57
C HIS A 133 3.94 14.91 18.96
N ASP A 134 2.65 14.56 18.99
CA ASP A 134 1.59 15.32 18.35
C ASP A 134 1.64 16.80 18.69
N ASP A 135 1.50 17.62 17.66
CA ASP A 135 1.49 19.07 17.73
C ASP A 135 0.44 19.61 16.76
N GLU A 136 -0.58 20.25 17.29
CA GLU A 136 -1.72 20.72 16.50
C GLU A 136 -1.29 21.69 15.40
N ALA A 137 -0.35 22.61 15.70
CA ALA A 137 0.16 23.55 14.70
C ALA A 137 0.96 22.82 13.60
N GLY A 138 1.73 21.79 13.97
CA GLY A 138 2.43 20.92 13.03
C GLY A 138 1.47 20.15 12.13
N ARG A 139 0.42 19.58 12.69
CA ARG A 139 -0.63 18.87 11.92
C ARG A 139 -1.34 19.80 10.94
N GLU A 140 -1.80 20.96 11.41
CA GLU A 140 -2.49 21.93 10.55
C GLU A 140 -1.58 22.49 9.47
N ARG A 141 -0.29 22.73 9.78
CA ARG A 141 0.70 23.14 8.79
C ARG A 141 0.88 22.09 7.69
N PHE A 142 0.95 20.81 8.07
CA PHE A 142 1.03 19.70 7.12
C PHE A 142 -0.20 19.64 6.22
N TRP A 143 -1.40 19.58 6.80
CA TRP A 143 -2.63 19.44 6.03
C TRP A 143 -2.96 20.65 5.15
N ASN A 144 -2.62 21.86 5.60
CA ASN A 144 -2.77 23.05 4.78
C ASN A 144 -1.85 22.98 3.54
N ALA A 145 -0.63 22.47 3.72
CA ALA A 145 0.30 22.31 2.62
C ALA A 145 -0.12 21.17 1.67
N VAL A 146 -0.62 20.05 2.20
CA VAL A 146 -1.18 18.94 1.39
C VAL A 146 -2.40 19.43 0.59
N ASP A 147 -3.34 20.15 1.21
CA ASP A 147 -4.51 20.70 0.50
C ASP A 147 -4.09 21.65 -0.62
N SER A 148 -3.12 22.53 -0.34
CA SER A 148 -2.59 23.49 -1.33
C SER A 148 -1.91 22.79 -2.50
N TYR A 149 -1.21 21.68 -2.27
CA TYR A 149 -0.56 20.90 -3.31
C TYR A 149 -1.58 20.07 -4.11
N ALA A 150 -2.51 19.39 -3.43
CA ALA A 150 -3.54 18.58 -4.07
C ALA A 150 -4.46 19.42 -4.97
N ARG A 151 -4.83 20.64 -4.58
CA ARG A 151 -5.59 21.57 -5.43
C ARG A 151 -4.94 21.85 -6.79
N LYS A 152 -3.62 21.79 -6.88
CA LYS A 152 -2.88 22.07 -8.11
C LYS A 152 -2.69 20.83 -9.00
N LYS A 153 -2.77 19.63 -8.42
CA LYS A 153 -2.31 18.41 -9.07
C LYS A 153 -3.39 17.34 -9.20
N TYR A 154 -4.32 17.27 -8.26
CA TYR A 154 -5.29 16.19 -8.18
C TYR A 154 -6.63 16.59 -8.78
N ILE A 155 -7.10 15.76 -9.71
CA ILE A 155 -8.42 15.92 -10.33
C ILE A 155 -9.36 14.93 -9.65
N LEU A 156 -10.16 15.42 -8.72
CA LEU A 156 -11.17 14.63 -8.02
C LEU A 156 -12.36 14.36 -8.97
N GLN A 157 -12.68 13.10 -9.15
CA GLN A 157 -13.88 12.69 -9.88
C GLN A 157 -15.14 12.90 -9.02
N ASP A 158 -16.24 13.32 -9.63
CA ASP A 158 -17.49 13.62 -8.92
C ASP A 158 -18.01 12.40 -8.14
N ALA A 159 -17.92 11.19 -8.72
CA ALA A 159 -18.28 9.95 -8.04
C ALA A 159 -17.47 9.74 -6.76
N VAL A 160 -16.14 9.94 -6.80
CA VAL A 160 -15.27 9.81 -5.63
C VAL A 160 -15.63 10.86 -4.56
N ALA A 161 -16.03 12.07 -4.96
CA ALA A 161 -16.47 13.09 -4.00
C ALA A 161 -17.75 12.67 -3.25
N VAL A 162 -18.69 12.02 -3.96
CA VAL A 162 -19.93 11.48 -3.36
C VAL A 162 -19.60 10.31 -2.44
N ASP A 163 -18.79 9.36 -2.90
CA ASP A 163 -18.40 8.19 -2.10
C ASP A 163 -17.72 8.60 -0.79
N LYS A 164 -16.80 9.58 -0.84
CA LYS A 164 -16.15 10.12 0.36
C LYS A 164 -17.12 10.75 1.34
N TYR A 165 -18.13 11.46 0.83
CA TYR A 165 -19.14 12.07 1.70
C TYR A 165 -20.04 11.01 2.33
N THR A 166 -20.41 9.99 1.58
CA THR A 166 -21.18 8.84 2.08
C THR A 166 -20.38 8.11 3.16
N ALA A 167 -19.12 7.79 2.89
CA ALA A 167 -18.24 7.16 3.86
C ALA A 167 -18.09 7.99 5.15
N LEU A 168 -17.97 9.32 5.04
CA LEU A 168 -17.93 10.20 6.22
C LEU A 168 -19.23 10.13 7.05
N CYS A 169 -20.38 10.05 6.39
CA CYS A 169 -21.66 9.91 7.09
C CYS A 169 -21.76 8.54 7.77
N GLU A 170 -21.31 7.47 7.11
CA GLU A 170 -21.28 6.12 7.68
C GLU A 170 -20.35 6.05 8.89
N GLU A 171 -19.15 6.61 8.79
CA GLU A 171 -18.22 6.74 9.93
C GLU A 171 -18.84 7.51 11.10
N ALA A 172 -19.51 8.62 10.82
CA ALA A 172 -20.15 9.42 11.87
C ALA A 172 -21.29 8.68 12.60
N ILE A 173 -21.92 7.71 11.94
CA ILE A 173 -23.03 6.92 12.51
C ILE A 173 -22.49 5.68 13.24
N SER A 174 -21.53 4.97 12.65
CA SER A 174 -21.17 3.62 13.08
C SER A 174 -19.85 3.55 13.86
N ASN A 175 -18.92 4.48 13.65
CA ASN A 175 -17.59 4.40 14.25
C ASN A 175 -17.59 4.94 15.69
N LEU A 176 -17.63 4.05 16.66
CA LEU A 176 -17.57 4.39 18.09
C LEU A 176 -16.21 4.99 18.51
N ALA A 177 -15.15 4.73 17.76
CA ALA A 177 -13.82 5.30 17.99
C ALA A 177 -13.66 6.70 17.38
N LEU A 178 -14.64 7.21 16.64
CA LEU A 178 -14.60 8.56 16.07
C LEU A 178 -14.54 9.62 17.17
N LYS A 179 -13.51 10.48 17.11
CA LYS A 179 -13.35 11.66 17.97
C LYS A 179 -13.89 12.91 17.31
N SER A 180 -13.42 13.16 16.09
CA SER A 180 -13.83 14.31 15.29
C SER A 180 -13.67 13.99 13.81
N ALA A 181 -14.39 14.73 12.97
CA ALA A 181 -14.26 14.67 11.54
C ALA A 181 -14.11 16.08 10.97
N THR A 182 -13.12 16.29 10.13
CA THR A 182 -12.83 17.59 9.51
C THR A 182 -12.86 17.47 8.00
N ARG A 183 -13.62 18.34 7.37
CA ARG A 183 -13.69 18.51 5.92
C ARG A 183 -13.50 19.97 5.58
N LYS A 184 -12.33 20.34 5.06
CA LYS A 184 -12.06 21.70 4.61
C LYS A 184 -12.51 21.92 3.16
N THR A 185 -12.36 20.89 2.34
CA THR A 185 -12.77 20.83 0.92
C THR A 185 -13.16 19.42 0.57
N ASN A 186 -13.62 19.18 -0.67
CA ASN A 186 -13.85 17.81 -1.14
C ASN A 186 -12.54 17.04 -1.38
N LEU A 187 -11.38 17.68 -1.37
CA LEU A 187 -10.10 16.99 -1.62
C LEU A 187 -9.60 16.22 -0.41
N ILE A 188 -9.78 16.75 0.81
CA ILE A 188 -9.24 16.14 2.02
C ILE A 188 -10.34 16.01 3.06
N TYR A 189 -10.57 14.77 3.49
CA TYR A 189 -11.39 14.39 4.63
C TYR A 189 -10.50 13.76 5.68
N ARG A 190 -10.67 14.15 6.94
CA ARG A 190 -9.87 13.69 8.07
C ARG A 190 -10.81 13.19 9.16
N VAL A 191 -10.63 11.95 9.58
CA VAL A 191 -11.36 11.32 10.68
C VAL A 191 -10.39 11.06 11.80
N GLU A 192 -10.49 11.82 12.88
CA GLU A 192 -9.64 11.63 14.06
C GLU A 192 -10.26 10.57 14.97
N LEU A 193 -9.44 9.58 15.36
CA LEU A 193 -9.84 8.48 16.24
C LEU A 193 -9.51 8.81 17.70
N LYS A 194 -10.32 8.32 18.64
CA LYS A 194 -10.10 8.39 20.10
C LYS A 194 -9.10 7.31 20.57
N THR A 195 -9.13 6.17 19.88
CA THR A 195 -8.36 4.98 20.20
C THR A 195 -8.13 4.17 18.94
N LEU A 196 -7.04 3.40 18.91
CA LEU A 196 -6.83 2.37 17.91
C LEU A 196 -7.56 1.10 18.35
N THR A 197 -8.26 0.48 17.44
CA THR A 197 -9.05 -0.73 17.66
C THR A 197 -8.59 -1.86 16.74
N SER A 198 -8.88 -3.09 17.07
CA SER A 198 -8.45 -4.27 16.28
C SER A 198 -9.02 -4.32 14.85
N ASP A 199 -10.08 -3.54 14.60
CA ASP A 199 -10.71 -3.35 13.30
C ASP A 199 -10.14 -2.16 12.50
N LEU A 200 -9.03 -1.55 12.95
CA LEU A 200 -8.41 -0.41 12.28
C LEU A 200 -8.20 -0.65 10.77
N MET A 201 -7.92 -1.87 10.37
CA MET A 201 -7.74 -2.23 8.96
C MET A 201 -9.01 -2.18 8.11
N GLU A 202 -10.18 -2.13 8.74
CA GLU A 202 -11.48 -1.97 8.05
C GLU A 202 -11.75 -0.49 7.73
N HIS A 203 -11.08 0.44 8.44
CA HIS A 203 -11.17 1.87 8.22
C HIS A 203 -10.31 2.28 7.03
N ARG A 204 -10.90 2.28 5.84
CA ARG A 204 -10.22 2.60 4.59
C ARG A 204 -10.86 3.78 3.90
N GLY A 205 -10.03 4.70 3.48
CA GLY A 205 -10.42 5.81 2.63
C GLY A 205 -9.81 5.73 1.24
N HIS A 206 -10.33 6.51 0.33
CA HIS A 206 -9.74 6.70 -0.99
C HIS A 206 -9.93 8.16 -1.45
N GLY A 207 -9.12 8.57 -2.43
CA GLY A 207 -9.24 9.91 -3.01
C GLY A 207 -9.03 11.05 -2.02
N GLY A 208 -8.18 10.85 -0.97
CA GLY A 208 -7.91 11.87 0.04
C GLY A 208 -8.81 11.79 1.29
N PHE A 209 -9.27 10.62 1.66
CA PHE A 209 -9.95 10.35 2.92
C PHE A 209 -8.97 9.66 3.87
N PHE A 210 -8.64 10.29 4.99
CA PHE A 210 -7.62 9.83 5.92
C PHE A 210 -8.15 9.68 7.33
N TYR A 211 -7.68 8.64 8.01
CA TYR A 211 -7.83 8.51 9.45
C TYR A 211 -6.60 9.09 10.16
N GLU A 212 -6.78 9.60 11.35
CA GLU A 212 -5.71 10.17 12.17
C GLU A 212 -5.80 9.70 13.61
N TYR A 213 -4.65 9.51 14.24
CA TYR A 213 -4.56 9.21 15.65
C TYR A 213 -3.29 9.81 16.27
N SER A 214 -3.43 10.41 17.47
CA SER A 214 -2.30 10.91 18.28
C SER A 214 -1.71 9.76 19.08
N LEU A 215 -0.56 9.26 18.64
CA LEU A 215 0.11 8.10 19.23
C LEU A 215 0.93 8.52 20.44
N LYS A 216 0.69 7.92 21.60
CA LYS A 216 1.44 8.19 22.84
C LYS A 216 2.77 7.43 22.85
N ASN A 217 2.72 6.19 22.43
CA ASN A 217 3.86 5.28 22.32
C ASN A 217 3.58 4.25 21.21
N TRP A 218 4.60 3.50 20.80
CA TRP A 218 4.47 2.53 19.73
C TRP A 218 3.67 1.28 20.11
N GLU A 219 3.60 0.96 21.41
CA GLU A 219 2.86 -0.17 21.95
C GLU A 219 1.36 -0.06 21.65
N GLU A 220 0.81 1.16 21.60
CA GLU A 220 -0.59 1.36 21.16
C GLU A 220 -0.81 0.87 19.72
N LEU A 221 0.11 1.18 18.79
CA LEU A 221 0.07 0.65 17.44
C LEU A 221 0.27 -0.86 17.44
N PHE A 222 1.27 -1.35 18.17
CA PHE A 222 1.62 -2.78 18.18
C PHE A 222 0.47 -3.66 18.66
N SER A 223 -0.39 -3.15 19.53
CA SER A 223 -1.56 -3.88 20.04
C SER A 223 -2.63 -4.19 18.99
N VAL A 224 -2.63 -3.45 17.87
CA VAL A 224 -3.63 -3.59 16.79
C VAL A 224 -3.03 -4.10 15.48
N VAL A 225 -1.69 -4.23 15.40
CA VAL A 225 -1.03 -4.74 14.19
C VAL A 225 -1.34 -6.22 13.98
N THR A 226 -1.80 -6.53 12.79
CA THR A 226 -2.00 -7.90 12.30
C THR A 226 -1.10 -8.17 11.09
N GLU A 227 -1.11 -9.40 10.59
CA GLU A 227 -0.38 -9.79 9.37
C GLU A 227 -0.82 -9.03 8.10
N LYS A 228 -1.92 -8.28 8.16
CA LYS A 228 -2.37 -7.44 7.05
C LYS A 228 -1.64 -6.10 6.96
N PHE A 229 -0.94 -5.68 8.01
CA PHE A 229 -0.17 -4.43 7.95
C PHE A 229 1.10 -4.62 7.13
N GLN A 230 1.32 -3.74 6.15
CA GLN A 230 2.43 -3.86 5.20
C GLN A 230 3.48 -2.76 5.38
N THR A 231 3.12 -1.53 5.06
CA THR A 231 4.10 -0.44 4.94
C THR A 231 3.82 0.65 5.97
N VAL A 232 4.86 1.08 6.66
CA VAL A 232 4.89 2.29 7.47
C VAL A 232 5.77 3.32 6.78
N THR A 233 5.18 4.43 6.34
CA THR A 233 5.95 5.57 5.84
C THR A 233 6.26 6.52 6.97
N CYS A 234 7.52 6.95 7.12
CA CYS A 234 7.97 7.73 8.28
C CYS A 234 8.51 9.11 7.90
N PHE A 235 8.23 10.12 8.76
CA PHE A 235 8.88 11.41 8.73
C PHE A 235 9.15 11.93 10.14
N GLY A 236 10.40 12.33 10.41
CA GLY A 236 10.82 12.83 11.72
C GLY A 236 10.95 11.75 12.81
N VAL A 237 10.79 10.49 12.45
CA VAL A 237 10.87 9.33 13.35
C VAL A 237 12.19 8.62 13.15
N ASP A 238 12.79 8.13 14.24
CA ASP A 238 13.94 7.22 14.18
C ASP A 238 13.47 5.85 13.66
N LYS A 239 13.73 5.59 12.38
CA LYS A 239 13.28 4.38 11.69
C LYS A 239 14.00 3.13 12.19
N GLU A 240 15.26 3.26 12.52
CA GLU A 240 16.10 2.18 13.03
C GLU A 240 15.56 1.73 14.38
N ALA A 241 15.35 2.65 15.33
CA ALA A 241 14.75 2.35 16.63
C ALA A 241 13.31 1.80 16.50
N PHE A 242 12.51 2.32 15.55
CA PHE A 242 11.17 1.80 15.30
C PHE A 242 11.22 0.37 14.76
N CYS A 243 12.14 0.09 13.82
CA CYS A 243 12.36 -1.26 13.27
C CYS A 243 12.77 -2.25 14.36
N GLU A 244 13.72 -1.88 15.23
CA GLU A 244 14.13 -2.70 16.37
C GLU A 244 12.97 -3.00 17.31
N ALA A 245 12.11 -2.02 17.58
CA ALA A 245 10.92 -2.20 18.40
C ALA A 245 9.89 -3.15 17.76
N VAL A 246 9.65 -3.04 16.44
CA VAL A 246 8.79 -3.95 15.67
C VAL A 246 9.29 -5.40 15.77
N VAL A 247 10.60 -5.60 15.60
CA VAL A 247 11.23 -6.93 15.69
C VAL A 247 11.17 -7.46 17.13
N ALA A 248 11.49 -6.62 18.14
CA ALA A 248 11.43 -7.00 19.54
C ALA A 248 10.01 -7.40 20.00
N ALA A 249 8.99 -6.69 19.49
CA ALA A 249 7.58 -7.01 19.73
C ALA A 249 7.10 -8.26 18.98
N ARG A 250 7.91 -8.84 18.08
CA ARG A 250 7.58 -10.05 17.27
C ARG A 250 6.28 -9.87 16.49
N LEU A 251 6.06 -8.72 15.93
CA LEU A 251 4.86 -8.45 15.14
C LEU A 251 4.84 -9.32 13.88
N ARG A 252 3.64 -9.75 13.47
CA ARG A 252 3.44 -10.55 12.26
C ARG A 252 3.16 -9.70 11.02
N GLY A 253 3.12 -8.39 11.17
CA GLY A 253 2.94 -7.39 10.12
C GLY A 253 4.01 -6.31 10.22
N ILE A 254 3.88 -5.28 9.37
CA ILE A 254 4.87 -4.22 9.14
C ILE A 254 6.12 -4.79 8.47
N ASP A 255 5.95 -5.14 7.20
CA ASP A 255 7.02 -5.71 6.38
C ASP A 255 7.99 -4.65 5.84
N ARG A 256 7.57 -3.37 5.83
CA ARG A 256 8.37 -2.27 5.28
C ARG A 256 8.25 -1.01 6.13
N ILE A 257 9.41 -0.42 6.45
CA ILE A 257 9.53 0.88 7.11
C ILE A 257 10.37 1.78 6.20
N VAL A 258 9.74 2.79 5.59
CA VAL A 258 10.37 3.60 4.55
C VAL A 258 10.11 5.09 4.79
N PRO A 259 10.93 6.00 4.24
CA PRO A 259 10.58 7.43 4.26
C PRO A 259 9.28 7.71 3.50
N VAL A 260 8.54 8.75 3.90
CA VAL A 260 7.43 9.28 3.09
C VAL A 260 7.90 9.59 1.67
N GLY A 261 7.15 9.17 0.67
CA GLY A 261 7.48 9.21 -0.76
C GLY A 261 8.08 7.92 -1.31
N LYS A 262 8.19 6.89 -0.48
CA LYS A 262 8.78 5.59 -0.84
C LYS A 262 7.81 4.42 -0.70
N ALA A 263 6.53 4.69 -0.47
CA ALA A 263 5.52 3.64 -0.37
C ALA A 263 5.39 2.83 -1.66
N MET A 264 5.53 3.50 -2.82
CA MET A 264 5.35 2.90 -4.14
C MET A 264 6.65 2.36 -4.75
N ASP A 265 7.79 2.47 -4.08
CA ASP A 265 9.09 1.97 -4.58
C ASP A 265 9.15 0.44 -4.45
N ILE A 266 8.73 -0.26 -5.51
CA ILE A 266 8.79 -1.73 -5.59
C ILE A 266 10.24 -2.17 -5.74
N GLY A 267 10.63 -3.19 -4.97
CA GLY A 267 11.97 -3.78 -5.00
C GLY A 267 11.92 -5.31 -4.96
N VAL A 268 13.10 -5.92 -4.90
CA VAL A 268 13.24 -7.39 -4.76
C VAL A 268 12.82 -7.90 -3.38
N PHE A 269 12.85 -7.04 -2.37
CA PHE A 269 12.22 -7.29 -1.08
C PHE A 269 10.88 -6.55 -1.06
N TRP A 270 9.80 -7.30 -1.10
CA TRP A 270 8.46 -6.72 -1.18
C TRP A 270 7.46 -7.55 -0.40
N ASP A 271 6.64 -6.90 0.41
CA ASP A 271 5.54 -7.52 1.17
C ASP A 271 6.01 -8.73 2.02
N GLY A 272 7.18 -8.59 2.66
CA GLY A 272 7.79 -9.65 3.46
C GLY A 272 8.53 -10.73 2.65
N HIS A 273 8.48 -10.68 1.33
CA HIS A 273 9.12 -11.66 0.44
C HIS A 273 10.52 -11.24 -0.03
N ASP A 274 11.47 -12.17 -0.05
CA ASP A 274 12.70 -12.09 -0.81
C ASP A 274 12.46 -12.75 -2.18
N LEU A 275 12.09 -11.93 -3.18
CA LEU A 275 11.70 -12.43 -4.51
C LEU A 275 12.85 -13.14 -5.23
N VAL A 276 14.10 -12.75 -4.99
CA VAL A 276 15.26 -13.43 -5.60
C VAL A 276 15.34 -14.86 -5.08
N ARG A 277 15.21 -15.04 -3.78
CA ARG A 277 15.28 -16.35 -3.14
C ARG A 277 14.07 -17.23 -3.50
N GLU A 278 12.87 -16.67 -3.50
CA GLU A 278 11.65 -17.43 -3.76
C GLU A 278 11.48 -17.82 -5.24
N LEU A 279 12.03 -17.01 -6.16
CA LEU A 279 12.01 -17.27 -7.60
C LEU A 279 13.24 -18.07 -8.09
N SER A 280 14.09 -18.53 -7.18
CA SER A 280 15.29 -19.29 -7.52
C SER A 280 15.36 -20.63 -6.77
N ARG A 281 16.23 -21.52 -7.29
CA ARG A 281 16.49 -22.82 -6.67
C ARG A 281 17.97 -22.93 -6.31
N ILE A 282 18.24 -23.35 -5.08
CA ILE A 282 19.60 -23.61 -4.61
C ILE A 282 20.01 -25.02 -5.03
N VAL A 283 21.17 -25.13 -5.67
CA VAL A 283 21.83 -26.43 -5.92
C VAL A 283 23.10 -26.43 -5.06
N LYS A 284 23.19 -27.41 -4.15
CA LYS A 284 24.37 -27.60 -3.31
C LYS A 284 25.21 -28.74 -3.88
N ALA A 285 26.49 -28.50 -4.13
CA ALA A 285 27.52 -29.49 -4.32
C ALA A 285 28.41 -29.54 -3.06
N ASN A 286 28.67 -30.72 -2.55
CA ASN A 286 29.59 -30.91 -1.42
C ASN A 286 31.02 -31.18 -1.95
#